data_97ccf585c23b8045d5b348bb5aa2fba7
#
_entry.id   97ccf585c23b8045d5b348bb5aa2fba7
#
_cell.length_a   1.000
_cell.length_b   1.000
_cell.length_c   1.000
_cell.angle_alpha   90.00
_cell.angle_beta   90.00
_cell.angle_gamma   90.00
#
_symmetry.space_group_name_H-M   'P 1'
#
loop_
_entity.id
_entity.type
_entity.pdbx_description
1 polymer ?
#
loop_
_entity_poly.entity_id
_entity_poly.type
_entity_poly.pdbx_seq_one_letter_code
_entity_poly.pdbx_strand_id
1 'polypeptide(L)'
;MNTSFIQALLVASRRFGIQCLIQVMFGLTAMGFASLALAETSRLEKVLQNKELRACIWPEYYSITYRNPKTRELSGIDIALTQELAKELGVKVRYVDSNFSQLYDALEQDRCDVATHAIGITAERLARLQFSQAYLKSGLFAVTLKNKDGLQSWDSLDQPGRVIAVAAGTLMEGIMAKSLKKAKLVKVQAPGTREQEVLSGRADAFMTDYPYSLRMIELTDWAAVIPAPNNMPTTEYAYAFAKGDNSLLLRVEAFLSNVKKDGRLLQYAKQHNLDPIVVLK
;
A
#
# COMPACT_ATOMS: atom_id res chain seq x y z
N MET A 1 80.86 -33.78 41.87
CA MET A 1 79.83 -32.73 41.69
C MET A 1 78.98 -33.14 40.55
N ASN A 2 77.69 -33.27 40.79
CA ASN A 2 76.75 -34.13 40.09
C ASN A 2 76.22 -33.49 38.79
N THR A 3 76.50 -34.09 37.63
CA THR A 3 76.05 -33.67 36.29
C THR A 3 74.51 -33.71 36.08
N SER A 4 73.80 -34.31 37.02
CA SER A 4 72.38 -34.45 37.03
C SER A 4 71.58 -33.13 37.32
N PHE A 5 72.24 -32.18 38.02
CA PHE A 5 71.60 -30.93 38.48
C PHE A 5 71.56 -29.87 37.37
N ILE A 6 72.52 -29.91 36.46
CA ILE A 6 72.58 -28.94 35.33
C ILE A 6 71.61 -29.31 34.20
N GLN A 7 71.31 -30.61 34.03
CA GLN A 7 70.26 -31.00 32.98
C GLN A 7 68.81 -30.69 33.38
N ALA A 8 68.54 -30.69 34.70
CA ALA A 8 67.19 -30.34 35.19
C ALA A 8 66.86 -28.85 35.03
N LEU A 9 67.84 -27.96 35.11
CA LEU A 9 67.64 -26.51 34.92
C LEU A 9 67.49 -26.10 33.49
N LEU A 10 68.09 -26.80 32.53
CA LEU A 10 67.98 -26.54 31.10
C LEU A 10 66.59 -27.00 30.49
N VAL A 11 65.99 -28.03 31.06
CA VAL A 11 64.71 -28.54 30.67
C VAL A 11 63.53 -27.64 31.17
N ALA A 12 63.72 -27.09 32.41
CA ALA A 12 62.73 -26.17 33.01
C ALA A 12 62.65 -24.82 32.26
N SER A 13 63.81 -24.29 31.84
CA SER A 13 63.82 -23.00 31.08
C SER A 13 63.22 -23.08 29.64
N ARG A 14 63.34 -24.25 28.97
CA ARG A 14 62.74 -24.47 27.66
C ARG A 14 61.23 -24.63 27.73
N ARG A 15 60.68 -25.18 28.81
CA ARG A 15 59.19 -25.29 28.96
C ARG A 15 58.53 -23.95 29.30
N PHE A 16 59.19 -23.04 29.99
CA PHE A 16 58.66 -21.71 30.31
C PHE A 16 58.63 -20.78 29.07
N GLY A 17 59.68 -20.86 28.24
CA GLY A 17 59.75 -20.06 27.00
C GLY A 17 58.71 -20.44 25.95
N ILE A 18 58.37 -21.72 25.85
CA ILE A 18 57.36 -22.19 24.87
C ILE A 18 55.93 -21.89 25.33
N GLN A 19 55.63 -21.90 26.63
CA GLN A 19 54.31 -21.53 27.15
C GLN A 19 54.00 -20.05 27.02
N CYS A 20 55.00 -19.16 27.20
CA CYS A 20 54.81 -17.73 26.96
C CYS A 20 54.61 -17.38 25.46
N LEU A 21 55.27 -18.06 24.54
CA LEU A 21 55.10 -17.84 23.10
C LEU A 21 53.75 -18.31 22.59
N ILE A 22 53.20 -19.39 23.14
CA ILE A 22 51.86 -19.89 22.76
C ILE A 22 50.75 -18.98 23.28
N GLN A 23 50.89 -18.39 24.47
CA GLN A 23 49.90 -17.45 25.01
C GLN A 23 49.91 -16.10 24.29
N VAL A 24 51.04 -15.64 23.78
CA VAL A 24 51.11 -14.39 22.97
C VAL A 24 50.55 -14.58 21.54
N MET A 25 50.70 -15.77 20.97
CA MET A 25 50.09 -16.05 19.65
C MET A 25 48.56 -16.28 19.72
N PHE A 26 48.02 -16.76 20.84
CA PHE A 26 46.57 -16.90 21.05
C PHE A 26 45.87 -15.60 21.41
N GLY A 27 46.58 -14.62 21.94
CA GLY A 27 46.06 -13.30 22.29
C GLY A 27 45.92 -12.33 21.11
N LEU A 28 46.65 -12.56 20.01
CA LEU A 28 46.60 -11.69 18.82
C LEU A 28 45.58 -12.10 17.77
N THR A 29 44.96 -13.28 17.87
CA THR A 29 43.92 -13.74 16.95
C THR A 29 42.50 -13.43 17.41
N ALA A 30 42.31 -12.81 18.62
CA ALA A 30 41.00 -12.41 19.14
C ALA A 30 40.62 -10.95 18.85
N MET A 31 41.47 -10.19 18.15
CA MET A 31 41.17 -8.84 17.69
C MET A 31 40.91 -8.85 16.18
N GLY A 32 39.66 -8.91 15.77
CA GLY A 32 39.42 -8.59 14.39
C GLY A 32 38.22 -9.21 13.69
N PHE A 33 37.23 -9.75 14.38
CA PHE A 33 35.91 -9.88 13.80
C PHE A 33 34.99 -8.80 14.43
N ALA A 34 35.32 -7.54 14.19
CA ALA A 34 34.30 -6.52 14.15
C ALA A 34 33.40 -6.92 12.98
N SER A 35 32.30 -7.62 13.26
CA SER A 35 31.22 -7.82 12.29
C SER A 35 30.85 -6.41 11.82
N LEU A 36 31.32 -6.05 10.63
CA LEU A 36 30.70 -4.98 9.85
C LEU A 36 29.26 -5.47 9.64
N ALA A 37 28.38 -5.13 10.57
CA ALA A 37 26.96 -5.17 10.34
C ALA A 37 26.78 -4.26 9.10
N LEU A 38 26.69 -4.86 7.93
CA LEU A 38 26.26 -4.15 6.71
C LEU A 38 24.89 -3.57 7.10
N ALA A 39 24.86 -2.27 7.37
CA ALA A 39 23.62 -1.56 7.60
C ALA A 39 22.74 -1.87 6.37
N GLU A 40 21.62 -2.52 6.59
CA GLU A 40 20.71 -2.85 5.50
C GLU A 40 20.34 -1.54 4.80
N THR A 41 20.58 -1.45 3.49
CA THR A 41 20.26 -0.26 2.70
C THR A 41 18.78 0.06 2.83
N SER A 42 18.47 1.24 3.31
CA SER A 42 17.09 1.68 3.52
C SER A 42 16.28 1.72 2.22
N ARG A 43 14.96 1.66 2.30
CA ARG A 43 14.08 1.73 1.14
C ARG A 43 14.29 3.03 0.34
N LEU A 44 14.41 4.15 1.02
CA LEU A 44 14.67 5.43 0.37
C LEU A 44 16.02 5.43 -0.36
N GLU A 45 17.08 4.89 0.26
CA GLU A 45 18.38 4.78 -0.40
C GLU A 45 18.33 3.90 -1.64
N LYS A 46 17.63 2.75 -1.60
CA LYS A 46 17.42 1.88 -2.77
C LYS A 46 16.73 2.63 -3.91
N VAL A 47 15.68 3.40 -3.61
CA VAL A 47 14.98 4.25 -4.59
C VAL A 47 15.92 5.29 -5.21
N LEU A 48 16.72 5.97 -4.39
CA LEU A 48 17.65 7.01 -4.85
C LEU A 48 18.81 6.43 -5.67
N GLN A 49 19.39 5.29 -5.26
CA GLN A 49 20.47 4.62 -5.97
C GLN A 49 20.01 4.07 -7.32
N ASN A 50 18.82 3.46 -7.37
CA ASN A 50 18.24 2.91 -8.60
C ASN A 50 17.68 4.00 -9.52
N LYS A 51 17.58 5.25 -9.05
CA LYS A 51 16.92 6.34 -9.78
C LYS A 51 15.49 6.01 -10.20
N GLU A 52 14.81 5.16 -9.43
CA GLU A 52 13.47 4.67 -9.75
C GLU A 52 12.63 4.51 -8.48
N LEU A 53 11.40 5.05 -8.49
CA LEU A 53 10.34 4.81 -7.51
C LEU A 53 9.33 3.83 -8.12
N ARG A 54 9.19 2.63 -7.57
CA ARG A 54 8.21 1.64 -8.00
C ARG A 54 6.90 1.88 -7.27
N ALA A 55 5.88 2.37 -7.98
CA ALA A 55 4.57 2.66 -7.41
C ALA A 55 3.54 1.63 -7.86
N CYS A 56 2.97 0.86 -6.93
CA CYS A 56 1.84 -0.01 -7.20
C CYS A 56 0.58 0.79 -7.40
N ILE A 57 -0.12 0.53 -8.52
CA ILE A 57 -1.37 1.19 -8.91
C ILE A 57 -2.45 0.16 -9.23
N TRP A 58 -3.73 0.55 -9.13
CA TRP A 58 -4.83 -0.19 -9.73
C TRP A 58 -5.32 0.54 -10.97
N PRO A 59 -4.97 0.05 -12.20
CA PRO A 59 -5.20 0.81 -13.43
C PRO A 59 -6.67 1.04 -13.80
N GLU A 60 -7.61 0.40 -13.12
CA GLU A 60 -9.04 0.58 -13.32
C GLU A 60 -9.65 1.65 -12.38
N TYR A 61 -8.85 2.23 -11.47
CA TYR A 61 -9.36 3.13 -10.46
C TYR A 61 -9.48 4.55 -10.98
N TYR A 62 -10.68 4.87 -11.51
CA TYR A 62 -11.00 6.15 -12.11
C TYR A 62 -10.71 7.33 -11.17
N SER A 63 -10.20 8.42 -11.73
CA SER A 63 -9.75 9.63 -11.01
C SER A 63 -8.56 9.43 -10.07
N ILE A 64 -8.18 8.20 -9.70
CA ILE A 64 -7.07 7.87 -8.79
C ILE A 64 -5.82 7.44 -9.57
N THR A 65 -5.88 6.28 -10.25
CA THR A 65 -4.76 5.70 -11.01
C THR A 65 -5.26 5.06 -12.31
N TYR A 66 -6.13 5.78 -13.02
CA TYR A 66 -6.83 5.24 -14.17
C TYR A 66 -5.95 5.17 -15.42
N ARG A 67 -5.93 3.98 -16.05
CA ARG A 67 -5.36 3.80 -17.38
C ARG A 67 -6.46 3.77 -18.43
N ASN A 68 -6.46 4.75 -19.31
CA ASN A 68 -7.44 4.80 -20.41
C ASN A 68 -7.27 3.56 -21.29
N PRO A 69 -8.32 2.74 -21.49
CA PRO A 69 -8.18 1.49 -22.24
C PRO A 69 -7.89 1.72 -23.74
N LYS A 70 -8.23 2.90 -24.29
CA LYS A 70 -8.01 3.24 -25.69
C LYS A 70 -6.63 3.85 -25.94
N THR A 71 -6.25 4.86 -25.15
CA THR A 71 -4.97 5.58 -25.34
C THR A 71 -3.82 4.95 -24.54
N ARG A 72 -4.12 4.11 -23.56
CA ARG A 72 -3.17 3.52 -22.61
C ARG A 72 -2.52 4.52 -21.65
N GLU A 73 -2.90 5.78 -21.72
CA GLU A 73 -2.39 6.83 -20.85
C GLU A 73 -2.90 6.68 -19.42
N LEU A 74 -2.00 6.95 -18.46
CA LEU A 74 -2.32 6.99 -17.05
C LEU A 74 -2.75 8.40 -16.64
N SER A 75 -3.81 8.48 -15.85
CA SER A 75 -4.33 9.73 -15.28
C SER A 75 -4.88 9.51 -13.88
N GLY A 76 -5.05 10.58 -13.12
CA GLY A 76 -5.60 10.54 -11.78
C GLY A 76 -4.72 11.25 -10.77
N ILE A 77 -5.29 11.53 -9.61
CA ILE A 77 -4.62 12.29 -8.56
C ILE A 77 -3.32 11.62 -8.10
N ASP A 78 -3.32 10.29 -7.96
CA ASP A 78 -2.14 9.56 -7.48
C ASP A 78 -1.06 9.43 -8.55
N ILE A 79 -1.43 9.50 -9.83
CA ILE A 79 -0.46 9.61 -10.93
C ILE A 79 0.25 10.98 -10.84
N ALA A 80 -0.50 12.07 -10.69
CA ALA A 80 0.06 13.40 -10.57
C ALA A 80 0.95 13.55 -9.33
N LEU A 81 0.45 13.12 -8.16
CA LEU A 81 1.20 13.21 -6.90
C LEU A 81 2.47 12.35 -6.90
N THR A 82 2.44 11.14 -7.47
CA THR A 82 3.65 10.29 -7.54
C THR A 82 4.69 10.83 -8.51
N GLN A 83 4.26 11.48 -9.60
CA GLN A 83 5.18 12.18 -10.52
C GLN A 83 5.87 13.37 -9.82
N GLU A 84 5.12 14.17 -9.04
CA GLU A 84 5.70 15.27 -8.26
C GLU A 84 6.66 14.75 -7.18
N LEU A 85 6.29 13.69 -6.45
CA LEU A 85 7.17 13.05 -5.47
C LEU A 85 8.47 12.57 -6.12
N ALA A 86 8.38 11.88 -7.25
CA ALA A 86 9.55 11.39 -7.96
C ALA A 86 10.46 12.54 -8.46
N LYS A 87 9.86 13.62 -8.94
CA LYS A 87 10.59 14.85 -9.32
C LYS A 87 11.34 15.45 -8.13
N GLU A 88 10.71 15.54 -6.95
CA GLU A 88 11.37 16.00 -5.72
C GLU A 88 12.49 15.06 -5.24
N LEU A 89 12.39 13.76 -5.54
CA LEU A 89 13.43 12.75 -5.25
C LEU A 89 14.53 12.70 -6.30
N GLY A 90 14.35 13.33 -7.47
CA GLY A 90 15.28 13.24 -8.60
C GLY A 90 15.33 11.84 -9.22
N VAL A 91 14.22 11.13 -9.24
CA VAL A 91 14.07 9.76 -9.77
C VAL A 91 12.92 9.66 -10.79
N LYS A 92 12.83 8.53 -11.50
CA LYS A 92 11.69 8.23 -12.38
C LYS A 92 10.66 7.39 -11.63
N VAL A 93 9.38 7.48 -12.03
CA VAL A 93 8.34 6.55 -11.54
C VAL A 93 8.25 5.36 -12.50
N ARG A 94 8.24 4.15 -11.94
CA ARG A 94 7.79 2.95 -12.63
C ARG A 94 6.50 2.45 -12.00
N TYR A 95 5.42 2.55 -12.74
CA TYR A 95 4.12 2.04 -12.28
C TYR A 95 4.06 0.52 -12.41
N VAL A 96 3.63 -0.14 -11.35
CA VAL A 96 3.45 -1.59 -11.25
C VAL A 96 1.95 -1.86 -11.12
N ASP A 97 1.38 -2.52 -12.13
CA ASP A 97 -0.03 -2.89 -12.10
C ASP A 97 -0.31 -3.88 -10.98
N SER A 98 -1.31 -3.59 -10.19
CA SER A 98 -1.72 -4.34 -9.01
C SER A 98 -3.24 -4.20 -8.81
N ASN A 99 -3.75 -4.68 -7.71
CA ASN A 99 -5.13 -4.47 -7.25
C ASN A 99 -5.21 -4.68 -5.73
N PHE A 100 -6.39 -4.45 -5.15
CA PHE A 100 -6.54 -4.55 -3.70
C PHE A 100 -6.34 -5.96 -3.14
N SER A 101 -6.63 -7.02 -3.90
CA SER A 101 -6.38 -8.41 -3.46
C SER A 101 -4.89 -8.77 -3.46
N GLN A 102 -4.08 -8.06 -4.23
CA GLN A 102 -2.63 -8.24 -4.32
C GLN A 102 -1.83 -7.24 -3.47
N LEU A 103 -2.50 -6.35 -2.73
CA LEU A 103 -1.87 -5.25 -1.99
C LEU A 103 -0.74 -5.71 -1.06
N TYR A 104 -1.03 -6.71 -0.23
CA TYR A 104 -0.05 -7.23 0.74
C TYR A 104 1.14 -7.87 0.03
N ASP A 105 0.87 -8.79 -0.90
CA ASP A 105 1.92 -9.50 -1.63
C ASP A 105 2.79 -8.54 -2.45
N ALA A 106 2.20 -7.48 -3.01
CA ALA A 106 2.94 -6.51 -3.80
C ALA A 106 3.96 -5.73 -2.97
N LEU A 107 3.62 -5.39 -1.73
CA LEU A 107 4.50 -4.65 -0.82
C LEU A 107 5.46 -5.58 -0.06
N GLU A 108 4.97 -6.69 0.49
CA GLU A 108 5.75 -7.61 1.31
C GLU A 108 6.78 -8.42 0.50
N GLN A 109 6.49 -8.73 -0.79
CA GLN A 109 7.40 -9.40 -1.72
C GLN A 109 8.26 -8.44 -2.55
N ASP A 110 8.34 -7.16 -2.15
CA ASP A 110 9.19 -6.15 -2.79
C ASP A 110 8.91 -5.94 -4.29
N ARG A 111 7.65 -6.09 -4.73
CA ARG A 111 7.27 -5.79 -6.12
C ARG A 111 7.15 -4.29 -6.39
N CYS A 112 6.81 -3.49 -5.37
CA CYS A 112 6.81 -2.03 -5.39
C CYS A 112 7.28 -1.44 -4.06
N ASP A 113 7.68 -0.18 -4.07
CA ASP A 113 8.18 0.56 -2.92
C ASP A 113 7.05 1.17 -2.11
N VAL A 114 5.96 1.50 -2.78
CA VAL A 114 4.78 2.16 -2.23
C VAL A 114 3.53 1.76 -3.03
N ALA A 115 2.39 1.60 -2.37
CA ALA A 115 1.09 1.47 -3.03
C ALA A 115 0.36 2.83 -2.99
N THR A 116 0.01 3.33 -4.19
CA THR A 116 -0.49 4.70 -4.40
C THR A 116 -1.85 4.70 -5.12
N HIS A 117 -2.78 3.86 -4.68
CA HIS A 117 -4.12 3.79 -5.27
C HIS A 117 -5.21 3.93 -4.19
N ALA A 118 -5.16 5.04 -3.45
CA ALA A 118 -6.15 5.42 -2.44
C ALA A 118 -6.45 4.27 -1.46
N ILE A 119 -5.42 3.78 -0.76
CA ILE A 119 -5.56 2.65 0.14
C ILE A 119 -6.30 3.06 1.41
N GLY A 120 -7.47 2.50 1.64
CA GLY A 120 -8.23 2.75 2.86
C GLY A 120 -7.50 2.28 4.11
N ILE A 121 -7.39 3.13 5.11
CA ILE A 121 -6.80 2.81 6.41
C ILE A 121 -7.80 1.97 7.20
N THR A 122 -7.44 0.73 7.53
CA THR A 122 -8.25 -0.17 8.36
C THR A 122 -7.38 -0.84 9.43
N ALA A 123 -8.00 -1.29 10.53
CA ALA A 123 -7.26 -2.01 11.59
C ALA A 123 -6.57 -3.27 11.05
N GLU A 124 -7.21 -4.00 10.13
CA GLU A 124 -6.63 -5.18 9.49
C GLU A 124 -5.38 -4.82 8.67
N ARG A 125 -5.45 -3.75 7.87
CA ARG A 125 -4.32 -3.31 7.05
C ARG A 125 -3.19 -2.72 7.90
N LEU A 126 -3.50 -1.98 8.97
CA LEU A 126 -2.54 -1.45 9.93
C LEU A 126 -1.77 -2.58 10.66
N ALA A 127 -2.36 -3.76 10.83
CA ALA A 127 -1.67 -4.91 11.40
C ALA A 127 -0.50 -5.39 10.52
N ARG A 128 -0.56 -5.21 9.20
CA ARG A 128 0.44 -5.70 8.23
C ARG A 128 1.24 -4.61 7.54
N LEU A 129 0.68 -3.43 7.34
CA LEU A 129 1.25 -2.33 6.56
C LEU A 129 1.46 -1.08 7.41
N GLN A 130 2.25 -0.15 6.88
CA GLN A 130 2.37 1.22 7.36
C GLN A 130 1.66 2.15 6.38
N PHE A 131 1.20 3.29 6.87
CA PHE A 131 0.46 4.26 6.10
C PHE A 131 1.04 5.65 6.26
N SER A 132 0.96 6.43 5.19
CA SER A 132 1.13 7.87 5.29
C SER A 132 -0.07 8.52 5.98
N GLN A 133 0.04 9.82 6.24
CA GLN A 133 -1.13 10.63 6.57
C GLN A 133 -2.20 10.51 5.48
N ALA A 134 -3.47 10.60 5.88
CA ALA A 134 -4.58 10.59 4.94
C ALA A 134 -4.57 11.83 4.03
N TYR A 135 -4.88 11.66 2.77
CA TYR A 135 -5.00 12.77 1.80
C TYR A 135 -6.38 12.85 1.14
N LEU A 136 -7.15 11.76 1.17
CA LEU A 136 -8.55 11.67 0.75
C LEU A 136 -9.37 10.95 1.83
N LYS A 137 -10.71 11.12 1.75
CA LYS A 137 -11.64 10.45 2.65
C LYS A 137 -12.97 10.22 1.93
N SER A 138 -13.43 8.98 1.84
CA SER A 138 -14.67 8.64 1.11
C SER A 138 -15.68 7.91 1.96
N GLY A 139 -16.96 8.14 1.68
CA GLY A 139 -18.06 7.29 2.10
C GLY A 139 -18.29 6.14 1.13
N LEU A 140 -19.37 5.42 1.37
CA LEU A 140 -19.81 4.29 0.56
C LEU A 140 -20.88 4.71 -0.45
N PHE A 141 -20.88 4.02 -1.59
CA PHE A 141 -21.86 4.19 -2.65
C PHE A 141 -22.27 2.82 -3.18
N ALA A 142 -23.54 2.65 -3.48
CA ALA A 142 -24.02 1.52 -4.24
C ALA A 142 -24.29 1.93 -5.69
N VAL A 143 -24.00 1.03 -6.62
CA VAL A 143 -24.29 1.22 -8.04
C VAL A 143 -25.23 0.11 -8.49
N THR A 144 -26.32 0.49 -9.15
CA THR A 144 -27.35 -0.41 -9.67
C THR A 144 -27.78 0.04 -11.07
N LEU A 145 -28.69 -0.69 -11.70
CA LEU A 145 -29.32 -0.26 -12.95
C LEU A 145 -30.31 0.89 -12.71
N LYS A 146 -30.36 1.91 -13.59
CA LYS A 146 -31.29 3.05 -13.49
C LYS A 146 -32.74 2.65 -13.30
N ASN A 147 -33.16 1.56 -13.94
CA ASN A 147 -34.54 1.10 -13.93
C ASN A 147 -34.73 -0.17 -13.09
N LYS A 148 -33.89 -0.39 -12.08
CA LYS A 148 -34.04 -1.54 -11.19
C LYS A 148 -35.17 -1.29 -10.20
N ASP A 149 -36.25 -2.04 -10.34
CA ASP A 149 -37.41 -1.92 -9.46
C ASP A 149 -37.06 -2.20 -8.00
N GLY A 150 -37.57 -1.34 -7.11
CA GLY A 150 -37.42 -1.47 -5.66
C GLY A 150 -35.98 -1.34 -5.15
N LEU A 151 -35.06 -0.72 -5.94
CA LEU A 151 -33.67 -0.47 -5.55
C LEU A 151 -33.28 1.00 -5.78
N GLN A 152 -33.93 1.88 -5.05
CA GLN A 152 -33.79 3.34 -5.19
C GLN A 152 -33.25 4.02 -3.94
N SER A 153 -33.06 3.27 -2.85
CA SER A 153 -32.55 3.78 -1.58
C SER A 153 -31.56 2.82 -0.94
N TRP A 154 -30.76 3.32 -0.02
CA TRP A 154 -29.81 2.50 0.73
C TRP A 154 -30.49 1.36 1.50
N ASP A 155 -31.64 1.63 2.11
CA ASP A 155 -32.38 0.65 2.92
C ASP A 155 -32.93 -0.52 2.08
N SER A 156 -33.09 -0.31 0.76
CA SER A 156 -33.53 -1.37 -0.16
C SER A 156 -32.44 -2.35 -0.56
N LEU A 157 -31.18 -2.09 -0.20
CA LEU A 157 -30.04 -2.94 -0.55
C LEU A 157 -30.02 -4.23 0.29
N ASP A 158 -30.26 -4.12 1.61
CA ASP A 158 -30.18 -5.27 2.52
C ASP A 158 -31.56 -5.93 2.74
N GLN A 159 -32.13 -6.48 1.67
CA GLN A 159 -33.42 -7.19 1.69
C GLN A 159 -33.25 -8.66 1.30
N PRO A 160 -34.16 -9.55 1.75
CA PRO A 160 -34.17 -10.95 1.34
C PRO A 160 -34.22 -11.08 -0.18
N GLY A 161 -33.40 -11.96 -0.74
CA GLY A 161 -33.31 -12.23 -2.18
C GLY A 161 -32.40 -11.27 -2.95
N ARG A 162 -31.93 -10.16 -2.34
CA ARG A 162 -30.96 -9.26 -2.96
C ARG A 162 -29.55 -9.85 -2.97
N VAL A 163 -28.81 -9.53 -4.02
CA VAL A 163 -27.41 -9.92 -4.20
C VAL A 163 -26.58 -8.64 -4.38
N ILE A 164 -25.60 -8.45 -3.47
CA ILE A 164 -24.69 -7.28 -3.48
C ILE A 164 -23.29 -7.74 -3.82
N ALA A 165 -22.72 -7.17 -4.88
CA ALA A 165 -21.36 -7.49 -5.32
C ALA A 165 -20.33 -6.51 -4.74
N VAL A 166 -19.13 -7.03 -4.43
CA VAL A 166 -17.95 -6.25 -4.03
C VAL A 166 -16.73 -6.77 -4.77
N ALA A 167 -15.78 -5.90 -5.08
CA ALA A 167 -14.48 -6.38 -5.58
C ALA A 167 -13.66 -6.95 -4.42
N ALA A 168 -13.05 -8.11 -4.65
CA ALA A 168 -12.26 -8.80 -3.65
C ALA A 168 -11.05 -7.96 -3.18
N GLY A 169 -10.74 -8.03 -1.89
CA GLY A 169 -9.66 -7.29 -1.25
C GLY A 169 -9.95 -5.81 -1.02
N THR A 170 -11.05 -5.27 -1.55
CA THR A 170 -11.42 -3.87 -1.31
C THR A 170 -11.98 -3.66 0.10
N LEU A 171 -11.97 -2.39 0.54
CA LEU A 171 -12.61 -1.96 1.78
C LEU A 171 -14.08 -2.41 1.87
N MET A 172 -14.80 -2.38 0.73
CA MET A 172 -16.23 -2.70 0.65
C MET A 172 -16.52 -4.16 1.01
N GLU A 173 -15.60 -5.07 0.73
CA GLU A 173 -15.75 -6.48 1.13
C GLU A 173 -15.89 -6.61 2.66
N GLY A 174 -14.95 -6.03 3.41
CA GLY A 174 -14.95 -6.11 4.86
C GLY A 174 -16.14 -5.38 5.51
N ILE A 175 -16.53 -4.23 4.96
CA ILE A 175 -17.68 -3.46 5.47
C ILE A 175 -18.99 -4.20 5.19
N MET A 176 -19.21 -4.67 3.97
CA MET A 176 -20.46 -5.33 3.61
C MET A 176 -20.61 -6.69 4.29
N ALA A 177 -19.52 -7.42 4.47
CA ALA A 177 -19.57 -8.68 5.24
C ALA A 177 -20.05 -8.50 6.69
N LYS A 178 -19.82 -7.33 7.28
CA LYS A 178 -20.28 -7.01 8.64
C LYS A 178 -21.66 -6.35 8.67
N SER A 179 -22.01 -5.60 7.63
CA SER A 179 -23.21 -4.73 7.61
C SER A 179 -24.44 -5.46 7.08
N LEU A 180 -24.31 -6.27 6.02
CA LEU A 180 -25.45 -6.99 5.43
C LEU A 180 -25.96 -8.07 6.38
N LYS A 181 -27.29 -8.12 6.53
CA LYS A 181 -28.01 -9.07 7.41
C LYS A 181 -28.93 -10.00 6.63
N LYS A 182 -29.46 -9.56 5.50
CA LYS A 182 -30.49 -10.24 4.71
C LYS A 182 -30.06 -10.53 3.28
N ALA A 183 -29.33 -9.58 2.66
CA ALA A 183 -28.85 -9.70 1.30
C ALA A 183 -27.63 -10.64 1.23
N LYS A 184 -27.48 -11.31 0.09
CA LYS A 184 -26.31 -12.14 -0.21
C LYS A 184 -25.14 -11.29 -0.67
N LEU A 185 -23.98 -11.46 -0.07
CA LEU A 185 -22.73 -10.83 -0.52
C LEU A 185 -22.01 -11.74 -1.52
N VAL A 186 -21.60 -11.17 -2.67
CA VAL A 186 -20.78 -11.84 -3.68
C VAL A 186 -19.46 -11.09 -3.86
N LYS A 187 -18.34 -11.81 -3.72
CA LYS A 187 -16.99 -11.30 -3.94
C LYS A 187 -16.57 -11.56 -5.37
N VAL A 188 -16.23 -10.52 -6.10
CA VAL A 188 -15.83 -10.59 -7.50
C VAL A 188 -14.33 -10.44 -7.60
N GLN A 189 -13.66 -11.43 -8.19
CA GLN A 189 -12.22 -11.41 -8.47
C GLN A 189 -11.95 -11.18 -9.95
N ALA A 190 -10.84 -10.51 -10.27
CA ALA A 190 -10.39 -10.38 -11.64
C ALA A 190 -10.19 -11.78 -12.30
N PRO A 191 -10.50 -11.95 -13.58
CA PRO A 191 -10.89 -10.93 -14.57
C PRO A 191 -12.38 -10.51 -14.54
N GLY A 192 -13.21 -11.08 -13.67
CA GLY A 192 -14.60 -10.67 -13.50
C GLY A 192 -14.71 -9.23 -12.95
N THR A 193 -15.77 -8.53 -13.31
CA THR A 193 -16.06 -7.17 -12.84
C THR A 193 -17.41 -7.08 -12.15
N ARG A 194 -17.54 -6.16 -11.20
CA ARG A 194 -18.80 -5.90 -10.49
C ARG A 194 -19.89 -5.43 -11.44
N GLU A 195 -19.50 -4.66 -12.46
CA GLU A 195 -20.38 -4.18 -13.51
C GLU A 195 -21.01 -5.33 -14.29
N GLN A 196 -20.21 -6.35 -14.63
CA GLN A 196 -20.73 -7.54 -15.32
C GLN A 196 -21.71 -8.32 -14.46
N GLU A 197 -21.51 -8.38 -13.13
CA GLU A 197 -22.45 -9.02 -12.21
C GLU A 197 -23.81 -8.31 -12.21
N VAL A 198 -23.81 -6.96 -12.20
CA VAL A 198 -25.05 -6.17 -12.22
C VAL A 198 -25.71 -6.21 -13.61
N LEU A 199 -24.93 -6.00 -14.68
CA LEU A 199 -25.47 -6.01 -16.05
C LEU A 199 -26.07 -7.35 -16.46
N SER A 200 -25.51 -8.46 -15.97
CA SER A 200 -26.03 -9.81 -16.22
C SER A 200 -27.19 -10.21 -15.30
N GLY A 201 -27.54 -9.36 -14.32
CA GLY A 201 -28.58 -9.68 -13.33
C GLY A 201 -28.15 -10.67 -12.25
N ARG A 202 -26.89 -11.09 -12.18
CA ARG A 202 -26.37 -11.93 -11.09
C ARG A 202 -26.23 -11.20 -9.78
N ALA A 203 -26.05 -9.88 -9.83
CA ALA A 203 -26.13 -9.00 -8.65
C ALA A 203 -27.16 -7.89 -8.90
N ASP A 204 -27.79 -7.42 -7.83
CA ASP A 204 -28.73 -6.30 -7.87
C ASP A 204 -28.02 -4.95 -7.83
N ALA A 205 -26.94 -4.89 -7.08
CA ALA A 205 -26.07 -3.72 -6.98
C ALA A 205 -24.62 -4.16 -6.67
N PHE A 206 -23.68 -3.25 -6.88
CA PHE A 206 -22.35 -3.40 -6.34
C PHE A 206 -21.94 -2.21 -5.46
N MET A 207 -21.06 -2.46 -4.49
CA MET A 207 -20.57 -1.43 -3.60
C MET A 207 -19.28 -0.83 -4.09
N THR A 208 -19.13 0.47 -3.88
CA THR A 208 -17.97 1.25 -4.27
C THR A 208 -17.80 2.48 -3.38
N ASP A 209 -16.90 3.38 -3.77
CA ASP A 209 -16.61 4.65 -3.15
C ASP A 209 -16.85 5.83 -4.11
N TYR A 210 -16.54 7.05 -3.64
CA TYR A 210 -16.76 8.26 -4.40
C TYR A 210 -16.03 8.27 -5.75
N PRO A 211 -14.70 8.00 -5.84
CA PRO A 211 -13.99 8.04 -7.13
C PRO A 211 -14.56 7.08 -8.17
N TYR A 212 -14.87 5.86 -7.74
CA TYR A 212 -15.43 4.87 -8.67
C TYR A 212 -16.90 5.15 -9.03
N SER A 213 -17.66 5.76 -8.12
CA SER A 213 -19.02 6.19 -8.41
C SER A 213 -19.06 7.27 -9.52
N LEU A 214 -18.06 8.17 -9.56
CA LEU A 214 -17.89 9.13 -10.65
C LEU A 214 -17.69 8.43 -11.99
N ARG A 215 -16.86 7.39 -12.06
CA ARG A 215 -16.67 6.58 -13.26
C ARG A 215 -18.02 6.07 -13.81
N MET A 216 -18.88 5.59 -12.90
CA MET A 216 -20.15 5.02 -13.31
C MET A 216 -21.10 6.07 -13.85
N ILE A 217 -21.10 7.27 -13.27
CA ILE A 217 -21.93 8.39 -13.75
C ILE A 217 -21.41 8.94 -15.08
N GLU A 218 -20.09 9.10 -15.20
CA GLU A 218 -19.48 9.79 -16.35
C GLU A 218 -19.27 8.88 -17.57
N LEU A 219 -19.01 7.59 -17.36
CA LEU A 219 -18.61 6.66 -18.43
C LEU A 219 -19.67 5.60 -18.77
N THR A 220 -20.84 5.62 -18.12
CA THR A 220 -21.92 4.66 -18.43
C THR A 220 -23.28 5.34 -18.49
N ASP A 221 -24.16 4.80 -19.28
CA ASP A 221 -25.55 5.27 -19.44
C ASP A 221 -26.56 4.48 -18.61
N TRP A 222 -26.18 3.31 -18.10
CA TRP A 222 -27.05 2.37 -17.39
C TRP A 222 -27.04 2.53 -15.86
N ALA A 223 -25.98 3.10 -15.29
CA ALA A 223 -25.76 3.11 -13.85
C ALA A 223 -26.57 4.18 -13.13
N ALA A 224 -27.19 3.78 -12.02
CA ALA A 224 -27.67 4.68 -10.97
C ALA A 224 -26.80 4.53 -9.73
N VAL A 225 -26.49 5.64 -9.07
CA VAL A 225 -25.64 5.69 -7.88
C VAL A 225 -26.50 6.05 -6.67
N ILE A 226 -26.39 5.25 -5.62
CA ILE A 226 -27.09 5.43 -4.34
C ILE A 226 -26.02 5.72 -3.28
N PRO A 227 -25.92 6.96 -2.76
CA PRO A 227 -24.98 7.27 -1.67
C PRO A 227 -25.43 6.63 -0.37
N ALA A 228 -24.47 6.26 0.46
CA ALA A 228 -24.75 5.84 1.82
C ALA A 228 -25.32 7.02 2.64
N PRO A 229 -26.16 6.75 3.66
CA PRO A 229 -26.62 7.78 4.58
C PRO A 229 -25.45 8.47 5.31
N ASN A 230 -25.61 9.74 5.67
CA ASN A 230 -24.56 10.56 6.30
C ASN A 230 -24.07 10.02 7.65
N ASN A 231 -24.83 9.16 8.31
CA ASN A 231 -24.43 8.49 9.56
C ASN A 231 -23.56 7.24 9.34
N MET A 232 -23.32 6.83 8.09
CA MET A 232 -22.40 5.75 7.79
C MET A 232 -20.94 6.23 7.91
N PRO A 233 -20.03 5.38 8.40
CA PRO A 233 -18.63 5.75 8.55
C PRO A 233 -17.98 6.01 7.21
N THR A 234 -17.11 7.02 7.18
CA THR A 234 -16.19 7.26 6.06
C THR A 234 -14.83 6.64 6.36
N THR A 235 -14.07 6.35 5.32
CA THR A 235 -12.72 5.81 5.45
C THR A 235 -11.70 6.76 4.86
N GLU A 236 -10.62 6.99 5.58
CA GLU A 236 -9.47 7.76 5.14
C GLU A 236 -8.60 6.94 4.21
N TYR A 237 -8.05 7.58 3.18
CA TYR A 237 -7.17 7.00 2.19
C TYR A 237 -5.77 7.58 2.29
N ALA A 238 -4.79 6.70 2.24
CA ALA A 238 -3.37 7.03 2.37
C ALA A 238 -2.53 6.17 1.41
N TYR A 239 -1.25 6.48 1.31
CA TYR A 239 -0.29 5.59 0.68
C TYR A 239 0.12 4.51 1.67
N ALA A 240 0.34 3.29 1.15
CA ALA A 240 0.70 2.14 1.98
C ALA A 240 2.10 1.63 1.66
N PHE A 241 2.79 1.14 2.70
CA PHE A 241 4.16 0.65 2.65
C PHE A 241 4.28 -0.68 3.39
N ALA A 242 5.27 -1.50 3.03
CA ALA A 242 5.68 -2.63 3.85
C ALA A 242 6.18 -2.16 5.22
N LYS A 243 5.99 -2.97 6.26
CA LYS A 243 6.52 -2.69 7.59
C LYS A 243 8.05 -2.87 7.64
N GLY A 244 8.67 -2.23 8.62
CA GLY A 244 10.10 -2.37 8.96
C GLY A 244 10.91 -1.11 8.68
N ASP A 245 10.95 -0.64 7.44
CA ASP A 245 11.73 0.54 7.05
C ASP A 245 10.81 1.77 6.85
N ASN A 246 11.03 2.80 7.65
CA ASN A 246 10.25 4.03 7.62
C ASN A 246 10.86 5.12 6.74
N SER A 247 12.03 4.90 6.14
CA SER A 247 12.79 5.95 5.45
C SER A 247 12.01 6.60 4.30
N LEU A 248 11.39 5.79 3.42
CA LEU A 248 10.56 6.27 2.34
C LEU A 248 9.23 6.85 2.86
N LEU A 249 8.60 6.23 3.86
CA LEU A 249 7.39 6.73 4.50
C LEU A 249 7.59 8.15 5.03
N LEU A 250 8.64 8.41 5.81
CA LEU A 250 8.93 9.74 6.35
C LEU A 250 9.14 10.80 5.25
N ARG A 251 9.75 10.41 4.12
CA ARG A 251 9.91 11.30 2.97
C ARG A 251 8.58 11.62 2.29
N VAL A 252 7.68 10.62 2.18
CA VAL A 252 6.33 10.79 1.65
C VAL A 252 5.47 11.62 2.58
N GLU A 253 5.59 11.45 3.89
CA GLU A 253 4.93 12.30 4.90
C GLU A 253 5.27 13.80 4.71
N ALA A 254 6.56 14.10 4.57
CA ALA A 254 7.01 15.46 4.32
C ALA A 254 6.45 16.02 2.99
N PHE A 255 6.46 15.21 1.94
CA PHE A 255 5.87 15.56 0.64
C PHE A 255 4.37 15.87 0.76
N LEU A 256 3.58 14.96 1.38
CA LEU A 256 2.14 15.15 1.53
C LEU A 256 1.82 16.39 2.37
N SER A 257 2.59 16.64 3.44
CA SER A 257 2.45 17.88 4.23
C SER A 257 2.68 19.13 3.40
N ASN A 258 3.68 19.12 2.50
CA ASN A 258 3.97 20.24 1.62
C ASN A 258 2.86 20.47 0.59
N VAL A 259 2.41 19.42 -0.12
CA VAL A 259 1.36 19.55 -1.15
C VAL A 259 -0.01 19.91 -0.58
N LYS A 260 -0.28 19.55 0.67
CA LYS A 260 -1.46 20.04 1.41
C LYS A 260 -1.35 21.54 1.69
N LYS A 261 -0.20 21.96 2.22
CA LYS A 261 0.05 23.34 2.67
C LYS A 261 0.10 24.33 1.50
N ASP A 262 0.73 23.96 0.38
CA ASP A 262 0.92 24.83 -0.78
C ASP A 262 -0.25 24.78 -1.78
N GLY A 263 -1.26 23.91 -1.53
CA GLY A 263 -2.47 23.81 -2.32
C GLY A 263 -2.41 22.88 -3.52
N ARG A 264 -1.25 22.28 -3.83
CA ARG A 264 -1.12 21.32 -4.96
C ARG A 264 -2.07 20.15 -4.82
N LEU A 265 -2.26 19.60 -3.60
CA LEU A 265 -3.21 18.51 -3.37
C LEU A 265 -4.63 18.90 -3.82
N LEU A 266 -5.13 20.06 -3.40
CA LEU A 266 -6.45 20.54 -3.79
C LEU A 266 -6.55 20.84 -5.29
N GLN A 267 -5.49 21.35 -5.89
CA GLN A 267 -5.42 21.61 -7.33
C GLN A 267 -5.57 20.30 -8.13
N TYR A 268 -4.79 19.27 -7.79
CA TYR A 268 -4.88 17.96 -8.45
C TYR A 268 -6.23 17.28 -8.19
N ALA A 269 -6.77 17.41 -6.98
CA ALA A 269 -8.10 16.88 -6.67
C ALA A 269 -9.20 17.49 -7.54
N LYS A 270 -9.19 18.83 -7.73
CA LYS A 270 -10.13 19.52 -8.62
C LYS A 270 -10.02 19.07 -10.07
N GLN A 271 -8.82 18.80 -10.57
CA GLN A 271 -8.62 18.30 -11.94
C GLN A 271 -9.27 16.92 -12.17
N HIS A 272 -9.53 16.19 -11.10
CA HIS A 272 -10.09 14.84 -11.14
C HIS A 272 -11.45 14.72 -10.44
N ASN A 273 -12.12 15.85 -10.17
CA ASN A 273 -13.43 15.90 -9.47
C ASN A 273 -13.41 15.24 -8.08
N LEU A 274 -12.27 15.29 -7.40
CA LEU A 274 -12.06 14.70 -6.07
C LEU A 274 -11.99 15.71 -4.94
N ASP A 275 -12.15 17.00 -5.21
CA ASP A 275 -12.13 18.08 -4.21
C ASP A 275 -13.13 17.88 -3.06
N PRO A 276 -14.33 17.26 -3.24
CA PRO A 276 -15.25 17.01 -2.13
C PRO A 276 -14.71 16.01 -1.09
N ILE A 277 -13.71 15.22 -1.42
CA ILE A 277 -13.18 14.16 -0.55
C ILE A 277 -11.73 14.41 -0.08
N VAL A 278 -11.18 15.59 -0.33
CA VAL A 278 -9.81 15.94 0.08
C VAL A 278 -9.70 16.13 1.60
N VAL A 279 -8.61 15.62 2.17
CA VAL A 279 -8.22 15.81 3.57
C VAL A 279 -7.03 16.77 3.61
N LEU A 280 -7.24 18.00 4.07
CA LEU A 280 -6.22 19.04 4.15
C LEU A 280 -5.55 19.17 5.54
N LYS A 281 -6.17 18.61 6.58
CA LYS A 281 -5.67 18.66 7.96
C LYS A 281 -5.26 17.30 8.47
#